data_65de642be2f9009dd3d41b03135c845b
#
_entry.id   65de642be2f9009dd3d41b03135c845b
#
_cell.length_a   1.000
_cell.length_b   1.000
_cell.length_c   1.000
_cell.angle_alpha   90.00
_cell.angle_beta   90.00
_cell.angle_gamma   90.00
#
_symmetry.space_group_name_H-M   'P 1'
#
loop_
_entity.id
_entity.type
_entity.pdbx_description
1 polymer ?
#
loop_
_entity_poly.entity_id
_entity_poly.type
_entity_poly.pdbx_seq_one_letter_code
_entity_poly.pdbx_strand_id
1 'polypeptide(L)'
;LIATVATLQLLGTARFSAFGTAAALPPLQSTAIALLFLLSAMGKSAQLPFSGWLPRAMEGPTPSSALFYGAVSIHAGLFLLLRVWPLMEVSMIARTVGVIVGLSTAVYASLVVRVHTDAKGALAHATLAQVGLILAEICFGWTTLALVHLICHAFLRLGQYLKAPN
;
A
#
# COMPACT_ATOMS: atom_id res chain seq x y z
N LEU A 1 -11.83 -7.81 5.39
CA LEU A 1 -13.01 -8.37 6.05
C LEU A 1 -12.84 -8.41 7.57
N ILE A 2 -11.81 -9.09 8.12
CA ILE A 2 -11.59 -9.20 9.58
C ILE A 2 -11.46 -7.80 10.22
N ALA A 3 -10.65 -6.91 9.64
CA ALA A 3 -10.50 -5.53 10.11
C ALA A 3 -11.85 -4.79 10.14
N THR A 4 -12.66 -4.94 9.10
CA THR A 4 -13.98 -4.30 9.00
C THR A 4 -14.96 -4.84 10.04
N VAL A 5 -14.96 -6.17 10.26
CA VAL A 5 -15.81 -6.80 11.28
C VAL A 5 -15.38 -6.34 12.68
N ALA A 6 -14.09 -6.33 12.98
CA ALA A 6 -13.57 -5.85 14.25
C ALA A 6 -13.95 -4.37 14.50
N THR A 7 -13.85 -3.53 13.47
CA THR A 7 -14.28 -2.13 13.54
C THR A 7 -15.78 -2.02 13.85
N LEU A 8 -16.60 -2.80 13.16
CA LEU A 8 -18.05 -2.80 13.38
C LEU A 8 -18.41 -3.23 14.81
N GLN A 9 -17.73 -4.22 15.35
CA GLN A 9 -17.97 -4.70 16.71
C GLN A 9 -17.53 -3.69 17.77
N LEU A 10 -16.43 -2.97 17.58
CA LEU A 10 -15.84 -2.09 18.58
C LEU A 10 -16.32 -0.63 18.49
N LEU A 11 -16.56 -0.14 17.28
CA LEU A 11 -17.05 1.23 17.04
C LEU A 11 -18.55 1.30 16.72
N GLY A 12 -19.23 0.17 16.59
CA GLY A 12 -20.65 0.10 16.20
C GLY A 12 -20.92 0.50 14.74
N THR A 13 -19.90 0.87 13.98
CA THR A 13 -20.02 1.30 12.59
C THR A 13 -18.73 1.04 11.82
N ALA A 14 -18.85 0.79 10.52
CA ALA A 14 -17.73 0.64 9.60
C ALA A 14 -17.53 1.88 8.68
N ARG A 15 -18.12 3.03 9.04
CA ARG A 15 -17.94 4.27 8.27
C ARG A 15 -16.55 4.87 8.48
N PHE A 16 -15.91 5.35 7.45
CA PHE A 16 -14.60 6.01 7.54
C PHE A 16 -14.61 7.24 8.46
N SER A 17 -15.72 7.97 8.52
CA SER A 17 -15.88 9.13 9.43
C SER A 17 -15.79 8.76 10.91
N ALA A 18 -16.06 7.52 11.26
CA ALA A 18 -16.00 7.06 12.66
C ALA A 18 -14.57 6.74 13.13
N PHE A 19 -13.59 6.64 12.25
CA PHE A 19 -12.20 6.39 12.67
C PHE A 19 -11.60 7.56 13.46
N GLY A 20 -12.15 8.76 13.36
CA GLY A 20 -11.79 9.88 14.24
C GLY A 20 -12.06 9.61 15.73
N THR A 21 -13.01 8.71 16.05
CA THR A 21 -13.30 8.30 17.43
C THR A 21 -12.43 7.12 17.92
N ALA A 22 -11.56 6.60 17.09
CA ALA A 22 -10.67 5.47 17.44
C ALA A 22 -9.74 5.78 18.63
N ALA A 23 -9.46 7.04 18.89
CA ALA A 23 -8.71 7.49 20.07
C ALA A 23 -9.43 7.18 21.41
N ALA A 24 -10.74 6.97 21.37
CA ALA A 24 -11.54 6.57 22.55
C ALA A 24 -11.46 5.07 22.85
N LEU A 25 -10.94 4.25 21.92
CA LEU A 25 -10.74 2.81 22.13
C LEU A 25 -9.53 2.54 23.02
N PRO A 26 -9.56 1.43 23.81
CA PRO A 26 -8.37 0.95 24.49
C PRO A 26 -7.18 0.80 23.53
N PRO A 27 -5.94 1.18 23.93
CA PRO A 27 -4.78 1.17 23.05
C PRO A 27 -4.49 -0.18 22.37
N LEU A 28 -4.80 -1.28 23.04
CA LEU A 28 -4.64 -2.63 22.48
C LEU A 28 -5.60 -2.88 21.31
N GLN A 29 -6.87 -2.45 21.47
CA GLN A 29 -7.91 -2.67 20.45
C GLN A 29 -7.66 -1.79 19.21
N SER A 30 -7.35 -0.51 19.42
CA SER A 30 -7.03 0.40 18.32
C SER A 30 -5.79 -0.08 17.55
N THR A 31 -4.76 -0.53 18.25
CA THR A 31 -3.55 -1.10 17.62
C THR A 31 -3.84 -2.39 16.84
N ALA A 32 -4.65 -3.29 17.40
CA ALA A 32 -5.02 -4.53 16.71
C ALA A 32 -5.76 -4.24 15.39
N ILE A 33 -6.75 -3.32 15.42
CA ILE A 33 -7.48 -2.95 14.21
C ILE A 33 -6.56 -2.26 13.20
N ALA A 34 -5.70 -1.35 13.65
CA ALA A 34 -4.73 -0.67 12.78
C ALA A 34 -3.79 -1.66 12.08
N LEU A 35 -3.27 -2.66 12.80
CA LEU A 35 -2.43 -3.72 12.23
C LEU A 35 -3.21 -4.59 11.23
N LEU A 36 -4.48 -4.88 11.47
CA LEU A 36 -5.30 -5.63 10.51
C LEU A 36 -5.53 -4.85 9.20
N PHE A 37 -5.75 -3.53 9.28
CA PHE A 37 -5.84 -2.69 8.08
C PHE A 37 -4.49 -2.59 7.38
N LEU A 38 -3.39 -2.45 8.12
CA LEU A 38 -2.05 -2.45 7.56
C LEU A 38 -1.76 -3.77 6.82
N LEU A 39 -2.05 -4.92 7.43
CA LEU A 39 -1.87 -6.24 6.81
C LEU A 39 -2.70 -6.38 5.53
N SER A 40 -3.95 -5.91 5.54
CA SER A 40 -4.81 -5.89 4.36
C SER A 40 -4.21 -5.04 3.23
N ALA A 41 -3.70 -3.85 3.57
CA ALA A 41 -3.04 -2.96 2.63
C ALA A 41 -1.74 -3.57 2.08
N MET A 42 -0.94 -4.22 2.91
CA MET A 42 0.29 -4.91 2.51
C MET A 42 0.01 -5.98 1.44
N GLY A 43 -1.02 -6.81 1.65
CA GLY A 43 -1.41 -7.83 0.67
C GLY A 43 -1.84 -7.22 -0.67
N LYS A 44 -2.68 -6.17 -0.63
CA LYS A 44 -3.18 -5.51 -1.84
C LYS A 44 -2.13 -4.71 -2.58
N SER A 45 -1.23 -4.05 -1.86
CA SER A 45 -0.15 -3.21 -2.41
C SER A 45 1.19 -3.94 -2.53
N ALA A 46 1.16 -5.27 -2.52
CA ALA A 46 2.32 -6.15 -2.75
C ALA A 46 3.53 -5.82 -1.85
N GLN A 47 3.30 -5.39 -0.60
CA GLN A 47 4.39 -5.16 0.33
C GLN A 47 4.99 -6.47 0.83
N LEU A 48 6.25 -6.45 1.26
CA LEU A 48 6.84 -7.63 1.90
C LEU A 48 6.00 -8.08 3.12
N PRO A 49 5.82 -9.40 3.31
CA PRO A 49 6.34 -10.52 2.51
C PRO A 49 5.49 -10.88 1.26
N PHE A 50 4.44 -10.13 0.95
CA PHE A 50 3.46 -10.45 -0.10
C PHE A 50 3.84 -9.92 -1.50
N SER A 51 5.10 -9.52 -1.73
CA SER A 51 5.53 -8.85 -2.97
C SER A 51 5.52 -9.74 -4.22
N GLY A 52 5.59 -11.07 -4.06
CA GLY A 52 5.83 -12.01 -5.16
C GLY A 52 4.70 -12.15 -6.18
N TRP A 53 3.47 -11.70 -5.88
CA TRP A 53 2.37 -11.82 -6.83
C TRP A 53 2.42 -10.77 -7.95
N LEU A 54 2.97 -9.57 -7.69
CA LEU A 54 2.94 -8.48 -8.66
C LEU A 54 3.76 -8.77 -9.93
N PRO A 55 5.02 -9.22 -9.87
CA PRO A 55 5.76 -9.60 -11.07
C PRO A 55 5.09 -10.72 -11.87
N ARG A 56 4.52 -11.72 -11.20
CA ARG A 56 3.79 -12.81 -11.87
C ARG A 56 2.53 -12.33 -12.58
N ALA A 57 1.86 -11.31 -12.05
CA ALA A 57 0.69 -10.72 -12.69
C ALA A 57 1.01 -9.97 -14.00
N MET A 58 2.29 -9.72 -14.31
CA MET A 58 2.73 -9.05 -15.54
C MET A 58 2.73 -9.96 -16.79
N GLU A 59 2.42 -11.24 -16.66
CA GLU A 59 2.31 -12.18 -17.79
C GLU A 59 1.12 -11.85 -18.71
N GLY A 60 0.18 -11.06 -18.25
CA GLY A 60 -1.00 -10.65 -19.01
C GLY A 60 -0.73 -9.58 -20.08
N PRO A 61 -1.75 -9.23 -20.90
CA PRO A 61 -1.65 -8.18 -21.92
C PRO A 61 -1.25 -6.83 -21.32
N THR A 62 -0.43 -6.06 -22.03
CA THR A 62 0.11 -4.78 -21.56
C THR A 62 -0.96 -3.78 -21.08
N PRO A 63 -2.12 -3.58 -21.76
CA PRO A 63 -3.15 -2.66 -21.27
C PRO A 63 -3.75 -3.07 -19.92
N SER A 64 -3.94 -4.38 -19.67
CA SER A 64 -4.43 -4.85 -18.37
C SER A 64 -3.39 -4.68 -17.27
N SER A 65 -2.13 -4.95 -17.56
CA SER A 65 -1.02 -4.72 -16.62
C SER A 65 -0.90 -3.24 -16.26
N ALA A 66 -1.02 -2.35 -17.24
CA ALA A 66 -0.97 -0.91 -17.04
C ALA A 66 -2.07 -0.40 -16.11
N LEU A 67 -3.33 -0.77 -16.40
CA LEU A 67 -4.49 -0.27 -15.64
C LEU A 67 -4.56 -0.89 -14.24
N PHE A 68 -4.55 -2.22 -14.16
CA PHE A 68 -4.79 -2.90 -12.89
C PHE A 68 -3.57 -2.89 -11.96
N TYR A 69 -2.38 -3.14 -12.46
CA TYR A 69 -1.19 -3.33 -11.63
C TYR A 69 -0.30 -2.10 -11.58
N GLY A 70 -0.25 -1.31 -12.64
CA GLY A 70 0.52 -0.08 -12.68
C GLY A 70 -0.18 1.09 -12.00
N ALA A 71 -1.48 1.32 -12.30
CA ALA A 71 -2.16 2.55 -11.90
C ALA A 71 -3.17 2.38 -10.74
N VAL A 72 -4.07 1.39 -10.78
CA VAL A 72 -5.23 1.36 -9.87
C VAL A 72 -5.05 0.39 -8.73
N SER A 73 -4.93 -0.90 -9.03
CA SER A 73 -5.06 -1.96 -8.02
C SER A 73 -3.97 -1.92 -6.96
N ILE A 74 -2.73 -1.64 -7.35
CA ILE A 74 -1.58 -1.62 -6.44
C ILE A 74 -1.68 -0.46 -5.43
N HIS A 75 -2.27 0.66 -5.83
CA HIS A 75 -2.42 1.84 -4.96
C HIS A 75 -3.63 1.76 -4.02
N ALA A 76 -4.57 0.84 -4.26
CA ALA A 76 -5.80 0.73 -3.48
C ALA A 76 -5.54 0.47 -1.98
N GLY A 77 -4.53 -0.34 -1.65
CA GLY A 77 -4.16 -0.59 -0.25
C GLY A 77 -3.60 0.65 0.44
N LEU A 78 -2.77 1.43 -0.25
CA LEU A 78 -2.23 2.68 0.28
C LEU A 78 -3.33 3.74 0.44
N PHE A 79 -4.23 3.83 -0.53
CA PHE A 79 -5.39 4.73 -0.43
C PHE A 79 -6.30 4.33 0.75
N LEU A 80 -6.48 3.03 1.01
CA LEU A 80 -7.19 2.57 2.20
C LEU A 80 -6.52 3.09 3.48
N LEU A 81 -5.20 3.00 3.59
CA LEU A 81 -4.47 3.50 4.77
C LEU A 81 -4.61 5.01 4.95
N LEU A 82 -4.59 5.78 3.86
CA LEU A 82 -4.90 7.22 3.91
C LEU A 82 -6.32 7.49 4.45
N ARG A 83 -7.30 6.66 4.06
CA ARG A 83 -8.69 6.80 4.53
C ARG A 83 -8.89 6.40 6.00
N VAL A 84 -8.10 5.47 6.50
CA VAL A 84 -8.12 5.04 7.91
C VAL A 84 -7.01 5.69 8.74
N TRP A 85 -6.38 6.76 8.23
CA TRP A 85 -5.29 7.46 8.89
C TRP A 85 -5.56 7.80 10.36
N PRO A 86 -6.75 8.31 10.76
CA PRO A 86 -7.00 8.63 12.16
C PRO A 86 -6.82 7.42 13.11
N LEU A 87 -7.08 6.21 12.63
CA LEU A 87 -6.82 4.98 13.37
C LEU A 87 -5.33 4.63 13.40
N MET A 88 -4.62 4.83 12.28
CA MET A 88 -3.17 4.62 12.23
C MET A 88 -2.42 5.58 13.15
N GLU A 89 -2.87 6.83 13.21
CA GLU A 89 -2.25 7.91 13.98
C GLU A 89 -2.17 7.59 15.48
N VAL A 90 -3.20 6.98 16.07
CA VAL A 90 -3.23 6.62 17.49
C VAL A 90 -2.38 5.40 17.83
N SER A 91 -1.91 4.63 16.84
CA SER A 91 -1.11 3.42 17.07
C SER A 91 0.34 3.60 16.59
N MET A 92 1.22 3.94 17.53
CA MET A 92 2.66 4.03 17.22
C MET A 92 3.23 2.69 16.71
N ILE A 93 2.74 1.57 17.24
CA ILE A 93 3.18 0.23 16.84
C ILE A 93 2.85 -0.03 15.37
N ALA A 94 1.60 0.22 14.95
CA ALA A 94 1.19 0.01 13.57
C ALA A 94 1.98 0.91 12.60
N ARG A 95 2.21 2.18 12.98
CA ARG A 95 3.05 3.11 12.19
C ARG A 95 4.48 2.62 12.05
N THR A 96 5.12 2.22 13.15
CA THR A 96 6.49 1.71 13.13
C THR A 96 6.62 0.47 12.26
N VAL A 97 5.70 -0.50 12.39
CA VAL A 97 5.67 -1.69 11.54
C VAL A 97 5.49 -1.29 10.08
N GLY A 98 4.59 -0.36 9.78
CA GLY A 98 4.36 0.11 8.41
C GLY A 98 5.58 0.80 7.80
N VAL A 99 6.32 1.61 8.57
CA VAL A 99 7.59 2.22 8.12
C VAL A 99 8.63 1.14 7.81
N ILE A 100 8.84 0.18 8.71
CA ILE A 100 9.81 -0.90 8.52
C ILE A 100 9.47 -1.71 7.26
N VAL A 101 8.21 -2.11 7.10
CA VAL A 101 7.76 -2.87 5.93
C VAL A 101 7.91 -2.05 4.64
N GLY A 102 7.50 -0.78 4.65
CA GLY A 102 7.58 0.10 3.48
C GLY A 102 9.03 0.29 3.02
N LEU A 103 9.94 0.64 3.94
CA LEU A 103 11.35 0.82 3.63
C LEU A 103 12.02 -0.49 3.21
N SER A 104 11.72 -1.60 3.88
CA SER A 104 12.25 -2.93 3.50
C SER A 104 11.81 -3.31 2.09
N THR A 105 10.53 -3.06 1.74
CA THR A 105 10.01 -3.29 0.39
C THR A 105 10.70 -2.41 -0.63
N ALA A 106 10.89 -1.13 -0.33
CA ALA A 106 11.56 -0.18 -1.22
C ALA A 106 13.01 -0.60 -1.51
N VAL A 107 13.77 -0.96 -0.48
CA VAL A 107 15.15 -1.43 -0.62
C VAL A 107 15.20 -2.73 -1.40
N TYR A 108 14.42 -3.74 -1.00
CA TYR A 108 14.35 -5.03 -1.70
C TYR A 108 14.06 -4.84 -3.19
N ALA A 109 12.99 -4.13 -3.52
CA ALA A 109 12.57 -3.93 -4.90
C ALA A 109 13.59 -3.13 -5.72
N SER A 110 14.25 -2.12 -5.12
CA SER A 110 15.31 -1.34 -5.76
C SER A 110 16.57 -2.16 -6.07
N LEU A 111 16.87 -3.17 -5.27
CA LEU A 111 17.96 -4.10 -5.55
C LEU A 111 17.59 -5.08 -6.65
N VAL A 112 16.38 -5.66 -6.58
CA VAL A 112 15.91 -6.67 -7.53
C VAL A 112 15.71 -6.09 -8.94
N VAL A 113 15.24 -4.83 -9.07
CA VAL A 113 15.06 -4.20 -10.37
C VAL A 113 16.35 -4.15 -11.21
N ARG A 114 17.51 -4.10 -10.56
CA ARG A 114 18.82 -4.02 -11.24
C ARG A 114 19.24 -5.29 -11.98
N VAL A 115 18.64 -6.43 -11.62
CA VAL A 115 18.97 -7.75 -12.20
C VAL A 115 17.89 -8.26 -13.14
N HIS A 116 16.79 -7.52 -13.30
CA HIS A 116 15.74 -7.88 -14.25
C HIS A 116 16.15 -7.55 -15.70
N THR A 117 15.95 -8.51 -16.59
CA THR A 117 16.24 -8.40 -18.02
C THR A 117 15.02 -8.05 -18.86
N ASP A 118 13.82 -8.31 -18.33
CA ASP A 118 12.54 -8.00 -18.98
C ASP A 118 11.97 -6.65 -18.52
N ALA A 119 11.42 -5.89 -19.46
CA ALA A 119 10.92 -4.55 -19.21
C ALA A 119 9.73 -4.54 -18.22
N LYS A 120 8.79 -5.49 -18.34
CA LYS A 120 7.61 -5.55 -17.47
C LYS A 120 7.99 -5.92 -16.04
N GLY A 121 8.87 -6.88 -15.85
CA GLY A 121 9.37 -7.26 -14.51
C GLY A 121 10.17 -6.14 -13.85
N ALA A 122 11.01 -5.44 -14.63
CA ALA A 122 11.72 -4.26 -14.14
C ALA A 122 10.74 -3.16 -13.71
N LEU A 123 9.69 -2.86 -14.50
CA LEU A 123 8.65 -1.91 -14.13
C LEU A 123 7.86 -2.34 -12.90
N ALA A 124 7.58 -3.64 -12.75
CA ALA A 124 6.89 -4.17 -11.56
C ALA A 124 7.71 -3.94 -10.29
N HIS A 125 9.00 -4.26 -10.29
CA HIS A 125 9.87 -4.03 -9.13
C HIS A 125 10.11 -2.54 -8.87
N ALA A 126 10.24 -1.73 -9.93
CA ALA A 126 10.31 -0.29 -9.78
C ALA A 126 9.00 0.31 -9.21
N THR A 127 7.84 -0.30 -9.51
CA THR A 127 6.56 0.05 -8.88
C THR A 127 6.56 -0.33 -7.40
N LEU A 128 7.01 -1.54 -7.06
CA LEU A 128 7.13 -1.98 -5.66
C LEU A 128 8.00 -1.05 -4.83
N ALA A 129 9.12 -0.59 -5.38
CA ALA A 129 10.01 0.34 -4.67
C ALA A 129 9.29 1.64 -4.29
N GLN A 130 8.56 2.24 -5.23
CA GLN A 130 7.83 3.49 -4.97
C GLN A 130 6.63 3.29 -4.04
N VAL A 131 5.87 2.21 -4.24
CA VAL A 131 4.73 1.86 -3.36
C VAL A 131 5.21 1.59 -1.92
N GLY A 132 6.40 1.02 -1.74
CA GLY A 132 7.05 0.89 -0.44
C GLY A 132 7.38 2.25 0.20
N LEU A 133 7.92 3.19 -0.58
CA LEU A 133 8.19 4.55 -0.09
C LEU A 133 6.89 5.27 0.30
N ILE A 134 5.84 5.19 -0.53
CA ILE A 134 4.54 5.79 -0.22
C ILE A 134 3.97 5.21 1.09
N LEU A 135 4.10 3.90 1.32
CA LEU A 135 3.69 3.30 2.60
C LEU A 135 4.45 3.92 3.78
N ALA A 136 5.77 4.08 3.66
CA ALA A 136 6.58 4.72 4.69
C ALA A 136 6.16 6.18 4.92
N GLU A 137 5.91 6.96 3.87
CA GLU A 137 5.42 8.35 3.95
C GLU A 137 4.09 8.43 4.71
N ILE A 138 3.13 7.54 4.41
CA ILE A 138 1.85 7.46 5.14
C ILE A 138 2.15 7.20 6.63
N CYS A 139 2.96 6.20 6.94
CA CYS A 139 3.23 5.80 8.32
C CYS A 139 4.08 6.83 9.10
N PHE A 140 4.87 7.68 8.43
CA PHE A 140 5.49 8.85 9.03
C PHE A 140 4.48 9.97 9.36
N GLY A 141 3.29 9.93 8.76
CA GLY A 141 2.27 10.97 8.93
C GLY A 141 2.28 12.03 7.82
N TRP A 142 3.08 11.87 6.78
CA TRP A 142 3.16 12.78 5.64
C TRP A 142 2.05 12.49 4.62
N THR A 143 0.81 12.49 5.10
CA THR A 143 -0.35 12.02 4.33
C THR A 143 -0.60 12.81 3.04
N THR A 144 -0.39 14.12 3.06
CA THR A 144 -0.52 14.97 1.86
C THR A 144 0.57 14.65 0.83
N LEU A 145 1.82 14.51 1.28
CA LEU A 145 2.93 14.12 0.40
C LEU A 145 2.67 12.74 -0.21
N ALA A 146 2.29 11.77 0.62
CA ALA A 146 1.97 10.42 0.18
C ALA A 146 0.83 10.39 -0.85
N LEU A 147 -0.22 11.21 -0.67
CA LEU A 147 -1.32 11.32 -1.63
C LEU A 147 -0.85 11.88 -2.98
N VAL A 148 -0.06 12.96 -2.96
CA VAL A 148 0.51 13.54 -4.19
C VAL A 148 1.43 12.53 -4.88
N HIS A 149 2.33 11.90 -4.11
CA HIS A 149 3.24 10.86 -4.62
C HIS A 149 2.46 9.71 -5.27
N LEU A 150 1.42 9.20 -4.59
CA LEU A 150 0.55 8.14 -5.09
C LEU A 150 -0.07 8.50 -6.45
N ILE A 151 -0.66 9.70 -6.56
CA ILE A 151 -1.31 10.15 -7.79
C ILE A 151 -0.29 10.30 -8.92
N CYS A 152 0.81 11.00 -8.68
CA CYS A 152 1.86 11.20 -9.68
C CYS A 152 2.47 9.87 -10.13
N HIS A 153 2.73 8.95 -9.20
CA HIS A 153 3.26 7.64 -9.48
C HIS A 153 2.29 6.79 -10.31
N ALA A 154 0.98 6.82 -10.01
CA ALA A 154 -0.03 6.09 -10.77
C ALA A 154 -0.05 6.52 -12.25
N PHE A 155 -0.06 7.83 -12.52
CA PHE A 155 -0.01 8.36 -13.88
C PHE A 155 1.31 8.02 -14.61
N LEU A 156 2.43 8.17 -13.91
CA LEU A 156 3.75 7.83 -14.47
C LEU A 156 3.80 6.35 -14.89
N ARG A 157 3.36 5.45 -14.01
CA ARG A 157 3.39 4.01 -14.29
C ARG A 157 2.42 3.61 -15.39
N LEU A 158 1.22 4.18 -15.41
CA LEU A 158 0.29 3.97 -16.50
C LEU A 158 0.96 4.27 -17.85
N GLY A 159 1.59 5.44 -17.97
CA GLY A 159 2.29 5.84 -19.21
C GLY A 159 3.48 4.95 -19.57
N GLN A 160 4.25 4.48 -18.57
CA GLN A 160 5.40 3.59 -18.80
C GLN A 160 4.97 2.19 -19.24
N TYR A 161 3.95 1.61 -18.58
CA TYR A 161 3.44 0.30 -18.99
C TYR A 161 2.85 0.32 -20.40
N LEU A 162 2.09 1.36 -20.77
CA LEU A 162 1.51 1.47 -22.11
C LEU A 162 2.57 1.56 -23.23
N LYS A 163 3.80 1.99 -22.89
CA LYS A 163 4.94 2.05 -23.82
C LYS A 163 5.82 0.79 -23.77
N ALA A 164 5.61 -0.09 -22.81
CA ALA A 164 6.41 -1.30 -22.68
C ALA A 164 6.09 -2.29 -23.82
N PRO A 165 7.09 -2.96 -24.39
CA PRO A 165 6.86 -4.00 -25.40
C PRO A 165 6.05 -5.17 -24.81
N ASN A 166 5.25 -5.83 -25.65
CA ASN A 166 4.53 -7.05 -25.30
C ASN A 166 5.47 -8.24 -25.18
#